data_9f09a880a19248ef2bc55db7a5a53a6c
#
_entry.id   9f09a880a19248ef2bc55db7a5a53a6c
#
_cell.length_a   1.000
_cell.length_b   1.000
_cell.length_c   1.000
_cell.angle_alpha   90.00
_cell.angle_beta   90.00
_cell.angle_gamma   90.00
#
_symmetry.space_group_name_H-M   'P 1'
#
loop_
_entity.id
_entity.type
_entity.pdbx_description
1 polymer ?
#
loop_
_entity_poly.entity_id
_entity_poly.type
_entity_poly.pdbx_seq_one_letter_code
_entity_poly.pdbx_strand_id
1 'polypeptide(L)'
;MYRTKFGKALLVLLALFVLASAADKNAEIEKKIDEIISKMTLQEKAAMLGGDTTAFDSKQLERLGIPALRMTDGPVGVRWPVDAREKNSTAFPAGICMAATWDPDLVYKTGKSIARETKAHGRNVILAPCVNIHRDPHGGRNFESFGEDPYLAARTAVAYVKGVQSENVVATTKHYVANNQEFERNSIDVRVSDRALREIYLPAFKAAVQEGNVLSVMGAYNRFRGEYCSHNDYLVNDILKDEWGFEGLYMSDWSAVNNTMKALKYGTDLEMG
;
A
#
# COMPACT_ATOMS: atom_id res chain seq x y z
N MET A 1 -44.69 -20.06 0.53
CA MET A 1 -44.34 -18.61 0.50
C MET A 1 -43.73 -18.08 1.80
N TYR A 2 -43.54 -18.88 2.83
CA TYR A 2 -42.98 -18.49 4.15
C TYR A 2 -41.47 -18.76 4.31
N ARG A 3 -40.84 -19.61 3.50
CA ARG A 3 -39.42 -19.98 3.64
C ARG A 3 -38.41 -18.89 3.21
N THR A 4 -38.81 -17.96 2.35
CA THR A 4 -37.89 -16.92 1.81
C THR A 4 -37.72 -15.70 2.72
N LYS A 5 -38.70 -15.41 3.59
CA LYS A 5 -38.62 -14.28 4.51
C LYS A 5 -37.76 -14.58 5.74
N PHE A 6 -37.80 -15.81 6.26
CA PHE A 6 -36.94 -16.21 7.40
C PHE A 6 -35.46 -16.28 7.04
N GLY A 7 -35.11 -16.74 5.85
CA GLY A 7 -33.73 -16.78 5.39
C GLY A 7 -33.11 -15.39 5.21
N LYS A 8 -33.89 -14.41 4.72
CA LYS A 8 -33.42 -13.03 4.58
C LYS A 8 -33.26 -12.33 5.93
N ALA A 9 -34.14 -12.53 6.87
CA ALA A 9 -34.04 -11.98 8.22
C ALA A 9 -32.83 -12.56 8.97
N LEU A 10 -32.55 -13.84 8.85
CA LEU A 10 -31.39 -14.48 9.45
C LEU A 10 -30.07 -13.98 8.85
N LEU A 11 -30.02 -13.77 7.53
CA LEU A 11 -28.86 -13.19 6.85
C LEU A 11 -28.59 -11.75 7.28
N VAL A 12 -29.64 -10.94 7.45
CA VAL A 12 -29.52 -9.56 7.94
C VAL A 12 -29.04 -9.55 9.39
N LEU A 13 -29.57 -10.42 10.25
CA LEU A 13 -29.12 -10.55 11.65
C LEU A 13 -27.67 -11.02 11.76
N LEU A 14 -27.24 -11.99 10.92
CA LEU A 14 -25.85 -12.43 10.86
C LEU A 14 -24.93 -11.28 10.37
N ALA A 15 -25.35 -10.55 9.34
CA ALA A 15 -24.57 -9.40 8.84
C ALA A 15 -24.44 -8.30 9.91
N LEU A 16 -25.51 -7.98 10.63
CA LEU A 16 -25.49 -7.02 11.74
C LEU A 16 -24.60 -7.49 12.90
N PHE A 17 -24.62 -8.79 13.21
CA PHE A 17 -23.76 -9.36 14.26
C PHE A 17 -22.28 -9.33 13.88
N VAL A 18 -21.94 -9.60 12.61
CA VAL A 18 -20.57 -9.50 12.09
C VAL A 18 -20.08 -8.06 12.08
N LEU A 19 -20.93 -7.11 11.68
CA LEU A 19 -20.62 -5.68 11.70
C LEU A 19 -20.43 -5.15 13.13
N ALA A 20 -21.28 -5.56 14.08
CA ALA A 20 -21.13 -5.18 15.48
C ALA A 20 -19.84 -5.75 16.08
N SER A 21 -19.51 -7.02 15.81
CA SER A 21 -18.26 -7.64 16.26
C SER A 21 -17.01 -6.98 15.66
N ALA A 22 -17.08 -6.52 14.41
CA ALA A 22 -15.98 -5.78 13.79
C ALA A 22 -15.83 -4.38 14.40
N ALA A 23 -16.94 -3.68 14.67
CA ALA A 23 -16.93 -2.37 15.32
C ALA A 23 -16.36 -2.43 16.74
N ASP A 24 -16.73 -3.45 17.53
CA ASP A 24 -16.19 -3.66 18.89
C ASP A 24 -14.67 -3.93 18.84
N LYS A 25 -14.21 -4.69 17.85
CA LYS A 25 -12.78 -5.00 17.68
C LYS A 25 -11.98 -3.75 17.29
N ASN A 26 -12.51 -2.91 16.43
CA ASN A 26 -11.88 -1.65 16.06
C ASN A 26 -11.81 -0.71 17.27
N ALA A 27 -12.87 -0.58 18.05
CA ALA A 27 -12.88 0.24 19.26
C ALA A 27 -11.84 -0.22 20.30
N GLU A 28 -11.61 -1.55 20.43
CA GLU A 28 -10.56 -2.08 21.30
C GLU A 28 -9.16 -1.75 20.79
N ILE A 29 -8.95 -1.78 19.47
CA ILE A 29 -7.69 -1.42 18.83
C ILE A 29 -7.41 0.07 19.04
N GLU A 30 -8.37 0.96 18.77
CA GLU A 30 -8.24 2.40 18.98
C GLU A 30 -7.88 2.72 20.44
N LYS A 31 -8.56 2.10 21.38
CA LYS A 31 -8.24 2.26 22.81
C LYS A 31 -6.80 1.88 23.13
N LYS A 32 -6.28 0.78 22.58
CA LYS A 32 -4.89 0.37 22.75
C LYS A 32 -3.91 1.37 22.13
N ILE A 33 -4.25 1.91 20.95
CA ILE A 33 -3.47 2.95 20.29
C ILE A 33 -3.38 4.19 21.18
N ASP A 34 -4.50 4.68 21.68
CA ASP A 34 -4.56 5.85 22.58
C ASP A 34 -3.74 5.62 23.87
N GLU A 35 -3.84 4.44 24.47
CA GLU A 35 -3.04 4.07 25.64
C GLU A 35 -1.52 4.07 25.34
N ILE A 36 -1.10 3.63 24.18
CA ILE A 36 0.30 3.65 23.74
C ILE A 36 0.74 5.10 23.50
N ILE A 37 -0.02 5.85 22.71
CA ILE A 37 0.29 7.25 22.38
C ILE A 37 0.38 8.12 23.63
N SER A 38 -0.46 7.88 24.64
CA SER A 38 -0.42 8.62 25.93
C SER A 38 0.88 8.40 26.71
N LYS A 39 1.53 7.26 26.52
CA LYS A 39 2.80 6.89 27.16
C LYS A 39 4.05 7.32 26.38
N MET A 40 3.88 7.76 25.13
CA MET A 40 4.97 8.20 24.26
C MET A 40 5.42 9.62 24.59
N THR A 41 6.74 9.82 24.65
CA THR A 41 7.34 11.16 24.67
C THR A 41 7.21 11.82 23.30
N LEU A 42 7.37 13.14 23.24
CA LEU A 42 7.36 13.88 21.96
C LEU A 42 8.46 13.37 21.00
N GLN A 43 9.63 13.07 21.54
CA GLN A 43 10.77 12.53 20.77
C GLN A 43 10.43 11.16 20.17
N GLU A 44 9.77 10.29 20.92
CA GLU A 44 9.32 8.98 20.41
C GLU A 44 8.25 9.14 19.33
N LYS A 45 7.28 10.04 19.51
CA LYS A 45 6.27 10.34 18.49
C LYS A 45 6.91 10.86 17.21
N ALA A 46 7.84 11.80 17.30
CA ALA A 46 8.57 12.31 16.15
C ALA A 46 9.43 11.23 15.48
N ALA A 47 10.07 10.36 16.25
CA ALA A 47 10.88 9.27 15.71
C ALA A 47 10.06 8.21 14.94
N MET A 48 8.77 8.01 15.29
CA MET A 48 7.88 7.07 14.59
C MET A 48 7.45 7.55 13.20
N LEU A 49 7.60 8.84 12.91
CA LEU A 49 7.24 9.44 11.61
C LEU A 49 8.33 9.25 10.54
N GLY A 50 9.47 8.67 10.89
CA GLY A 50 10.60 8.46 9.97
C GLY A 50 11.14 7.05 10.00
N GLY A 51 11.85 6.68 8.92
CA GLY A 51 12.63 5.46 8.85
C GLY A 51 13.77 5.44 9.88
N ASP A 52 14.34 4.27 10.08
CA ASP A 52 15.55 4.11 10.90
C ASP A 52 16.83 4.20 10.06
N THR A 53 17.99 3.97 10.71
CA THR A 53 19.30 4.02 10.06
C THR A 53 19.57 2.85 9.10
N THR A 54 18.73 1.83 9.06
CA THR A 54 18.85 0.69 8.14
C THR A 54 18.31 1.03 6.74
N ALA A 55 17.68 2.18 6.59
CA ALA A 55 17.03 2.70 5.40
C ALA A 55 15.78 1.91 4.93
N PHE A 56 15.49 0.75 5.48
CA PHE A 56 14.32 -0.09 5.11
C PHE A 56 13.46 -0.53 6.29
N ASP A 57 13.75 -0.04 7.48
CA ASP A 57 12.95 -0.35 8.66
C ASP A 57 12.39 0.96 9.25
N SER A 58 11.23 0.90 9.89
CA SER A 58 10.75 1.99 10.74
C SER A 58 11.40 1.91 12.12
N LYS A 59 11.28 2.98 12.91
CA LYS A 59 11.73 2.94 14.32
C LYS A 59 10.96 1.88 15.11
N GLN A 60 11.70 1.17 15.96
CA GLN A 60 11.16 0.29 16.98
C GLN A 60 11.09 1.02 18.31
N LEU A 61 10.02 0.83 19.08
CA LEU A 61 9.94 1.33 20.48
C LEU A 61 9.75 0.17 21.43
N GLU A 62 10.87 -0.48 21.79
CA GLU A 62 10.89 -1.68 22.67
C GLU A 62 10.17 -1.43 23.99
N ARG A 63 10.38 -0.26 24.60
CA ARG A 63 9.76 0.13 25.88
C ARG A 63 8.23 0.06 25.84
N LEU A 64 7.63 0.27 24.69
CA LEU A 64 6.16 0.24 24.49
C LEU A 64 5.69 -1.01 23.74
N GLY A 65 6.61 -1.93 23.43
CA GLY A 65 6.28 -3.14 22.69
C GLY A 65 5.92 -2.91 21.23
N ILE A 66 6.31 -1.78 20.64
CA ILE A 66 6.04 -1.47 19.23
C ILE A 66 7.18 -2.02 18.36
N PRO A 67 6.92 -3.03 17.51
CA PRO A 67 7.93 -3.60 16.63
C PRO A 67 8.22 -2.66 15.45
N ALA A 68 9.38 -2.83 14.82
CA ALA A 68 9.66 -2.17 13.56
C ALA A 68 8.82 -2.76 12.40
N LEU A 69 8.42 -1.89 11.48
CA LEU A 69 8.02 -2.30 10.14
C LEU A 69 9.31 -2.59 9.36
N ARG A 70 9.57 -3.85 9.09
CA ARG A 70 10.75 -4.32 8.37
C ARG A 70 10.39 -4.56 6.92
N MET A 71 10.79 -3.62 6.06
CA MET A 71 10.38 -3.58 4.67
C MET A 71 11.37 -4.29 3.76
N THR A 72 10.86 -4.81 2.65
CA THR A 72 11.69 -5.29 1.54
C THR A 72 11.08 -4.87 0.22
N ASP A 73 11.93 -4.52 -0.74
CA ASP A 73 11.48 -4.23 -2.08
C ASP A 73 11.17 -5.53 -2.85
N GLY A 74 10.25 -5.46 -3.83
CA GLY A 74 10.04 -6.59 -4.70
C GLY A 74 8.65 -6.86 -5.24
N PRO A 75 8.13 -6.07 -6.21
CA PRO A 75 6.88 -6.42 -6.91
C PRO A 75 6.94 -7.75 -7.66
N VAL A 76 8.13 -8.17 -8.07
CA VAL A 76 8.38 -9.43 -8.78
C VAL A 76 9.21 -10.44 -7.96
N GLY A 77 9.16 -10.32 -6.63
CA GLY A 77 9.87 -11.18 -5.68
C GLY A 77 10.72 -10.38 -4.69
N VAL A 78 11.05 -10.99 -3.57
CA VAL A 78 11.84 -10.37 -2.50
C VAL A 78 13.24 -10.04 -3.01
N ARG A 79 13.65 -8.77 -2.90
CA ARG A 79 14.86 -8.30 -3.56
C ARG A 79 15.86 -7.62 -2.63
N TRP A 80 15.44 -6.58 -1.91
CA TRP A 80 16.32 -5.74 -1.12
C TRP A 80 15.57 -5.13 0.07
N PRO A 81 16.16 -4.95 1.23
CA PRO A 81 17.46 -5.48 1.67
C PRO A 81 17.32 -6.93 2.17
N VAL A 82 18.04 -7.83 1.58
CA VAL A 82 18.14 -9.22 2.05
C VAL A 82 19.59 -9.70 1.91
N ASP A 83 20.04 -10.56 2.80
CA ASP A 83 21.36 -11.18 2.61
C ASP A 83 21.21 -12.35 1.62
N ALA A 84 21.47 -12.06 0.37
CA ALA A 84 21.41 -13.06 -0.71
C ALA A 84 22.42 -14.19 -0.56
N ARG A 85 23.42 -14.05 0.33
CA ARG A 85 24.40 -15.14 0.63
C ARG A 85 23.82 -16.17 1.58
N GLU A 86 22.81 -15.78 2.38
CA GLU A 86 22.21 -16.67 3.37
C GLU A 86 20.90 -17.29 2.91
N LYS A 87 20.13 -16.59 2.06
CA LYS A 87 18.80 -17.04 1.65
C LYS A 87 18.54 -16.69 0.19
N ASN A 88 18.03 -17.65 -0.56
CA ASN A 88 17.59 -17.44 -1.93
C ASN A 88 16.23 -16.77 -1.97
N SER A 89 16.00 -15.99 -3.01
CA SER A 89 14.68 -15.41 -3.34
C SER A 89 14.29 -15.86 -4.75
N THR A 90 13.00 -16.06 -4.97
CA THR A 90 12.45 -16.39 -6.28
C THR A 90 12.28 -15.13 -7.12
N ALA A 91 12.79 -15.14 -8.36
CA ALA A 91 12.42 -14.16 -9.38
C ALA A 91 11.08 -14.59 -9.99
N PHE A 92 10.01 -13.97 -9.56
CA PHE A 92 8.68 -14.19 -10.13
C PHE A 92 8.54 -13.46 -11.48
N PRO A 93 7.56 -13.85 -12.32
CA PRO A 93 7.30 -13.16 -13.58
C PRO A 93 7.07 -11.65 -13.40
N ALA A 94 7.40 -10.89 -14.43
CA ALA A 94 7.11 -9.45 -14.50
C ALA A 94 5.60 -9.17 -14.26
N GLY A 95 5.28 -8.01 -13.72
CA GLY A 95 3.89 -7.65 -13.40
C GLY A 95 2.95 -7.77 -14.59
N ILE A 96 3.38 -7.30 -15.76
CA ILE A 96 2.60 -7.45 -17.01
C ILE A 96 2.36 -8.92 -17.39
N CYS A 97 3.30 -9.81 -17.12
CA CYS A 97 3.15 -11.25 -17.39
C CYS A 97 2.11 -11.86 -16.43
N MET A 98 2.11 -11.47 -15.16
CA MET A 98 1.08 -11.89 -14.21
C MET A 98 -0.32 -11.41 -14.64
N ALA A 99 -0.45 -10.16 -15.06
CA ALA A 99 -1.72 -9.60 -15.56
C ALA A 99 -2.21 -10.30 -16.84
N ALA A 100 -1.29 -10.65 -17.74
CA ALA A 100 -1.60 -11.35 -19.00
C ALA A 100 -2.16 -12.77 -18.81
N THR A 101 -2.08 -13.34 -17.61
CA THR A 101 -2.72 -14.63 -17.31
C THR A 101 -4.24 -14.53 -17.21
N TRP A 102 -4.79 -13.34 -16.89
CA TRP A 102 -6.22 -13.11 -16.59
C TRP A 102 -6.76 -14.06 -15.49
N ASP A 103 -5.86 -14.59 -14.66
CA ASP A 103 -6.15 -15.55 -13.60
C ASP A 103 -5.87 -14.93 -12.21
N PRO A 104 -6.90 -14.36 -11.55
CA PRO A 104 -6.72 -13.76 -10.22
C PRO A 104 -6.34 -14.78 -9.14
N ASP A 105 -6.69 -16.06 -9.29
CA ASP A 105 -6.31 -17.10 -8.34
C ASP A 105 -4.80 -17.41 -8.43
N LEU A 106 -4.26 -17.39 -9.63
CA LEU A 106 -2.80 -17.53 -9.84
C LEU A 106 -2.05 -16.32 -9.27
N VAL A 107 -2.55 -15.10 -9.51
CA VAL A 107 -1.97 -13.88 -8.94
C VAL A 107 -2.03 -13.89 -7.41
N TYR A 108 -3.15 -14.32 -6.83
CA TYR A 108 -3.26 -14.50 -5.37
C TYR A 108 -2.20 -15.49 -4.84
N LYS A 109 -2.03 -16.64 -5.49
CA LYS A 109 -1.01 -17.63 -5.11
C LYS A 109 0.41 -17.07 -5.22
N THR A 110 0.68 -16.26 -6.24
CA THR A 110 1.97 -15.57 -6.42
C THR A 110 2.22 -14.60 -5.28
N GLY A 111 1.28 -13.71 -4.97
CA GLY A 111 1.37 -12.79 -3.84
C GLY A 111 1.58 -13.51 -2.50
N LYS A 112 0.86 -14.59 -2.28
CA LYS A 112 1.03 -15.47 -1.10
C LYS A 112 2.44 -16.07 -1.02
N SER A 113 3.00 -16.51 -2.12
CA SER A 113 4.36 -17.09 -2.17
C SER A 113 5.42 -16.04 -1.88
N ILE A 114 5.31 -14.85 -2.48
CA ILE A 114 6.19 -13.70 -2.19
C ILE A 114 6.14 -13.34 -0.70
N ALA A 115 4.96 -13.32 -0.09
CA ALA A 115 4.81 -13.02 1.33
C ALA A 115 5.49 -14.06 2.23
N ARG A 116 5.44 -15.34 1.88
CA ARG A 116 6.16 -16.40 2.59
C ARG A 116 7.67 -16.20 2.53
N GLU A 117 8.20 -15.83 1.37
CA GLU A 117 9.61 -15.50 1.22
C GLU A 117 9.97 -14.22 2.00
N THR A 118 9.12 -13.20 1.97
CA THR A 118 9.27 -11.99 2.80
C THR A 118 9.45 -12.34 4.27
N LYS A 119 8.59 -13.20 4.83
CA LYS A 119 8.70 -13.68 6.21
C LYS A 119 9.97 -14.52 6.44
N ALA A 120 10.34 -15.38 5.50
CA ALA A 120 11.55 -16.18 5.59
C ALA A 120 12.82 -15.32 5.67
N HIS A 121 12.79 -14.12 5.06
CA HIS A 121 13.84 -13.11 5.18
C HIS A 121 13.72 -12.22 6.43
N GLY A 122 12.81 -12.53 7.36
CA GLY A 122 12.61 -11.76 8.59
C GLY A 122 11.98 -10.40 8.38
N ARG A 123 11.29 -10.21 7.25
CA ARG A 123 10.57 -8.97 6.89
C ARG A 123 9.07 -9.16 7.11
N ASN A 124 8.35 -8.06 7.33
CA ASN A 124 6.91 -8.06 7.58
C ASN A 124 6.13 -7.11 6.66
N VAL A 125 6.84 -6.36 5.80
CA VAL A 125 6.26 -5.47 4.79
C VAL A 125 6.93 -5.74 3.45
N ILE A 126 6.13 -5.93 2.39
CA ILE A 126 6.58 -5.96 0.99
C ILE A 126 6.16 -4.69 0.27
N LEU A 127 7.10 -4.01 -0.40
CA LEU A 127 6.84 -2.79 -1.17
C LEU A 127 6.28 -3.15 -2.55
N ALA A 128 5.09 -3.72 -2.55
CA ALA A 128 4.35 -4.26 -3.69
C ALA A 128 2.85 -4.36 -3.38
N PRO A 129 1.98 -4.34 -4.42
CA PRO A 129 2.27 -4.30 -5.85
C PRO A 129 2.57 -2.90 -6.38
N CYS A 130 3.27 -2.82 -7.53
CA CYS A 130 3.31 -1.62 -8.35
C CYS A 130 2.14 -1.63 -9.34
N VAL A 131 1.37 -0.54 -9.40
CA VAL A 131 0.14 -0.45 -10.20
C VAL A 131 0.11 0.77 -11.13
N ASN A 132 1.26 1.39 -11.38
CA ASN A 132 1.34 2.50 -12.31
C ASN A 132 1.01 2.03 -13.73
N ILE A 133 0.24 2.85 -14.45
CA ILE A 133 -0.23 2.52 -15.81
C ILE A 133 0.92 2.64 -16.82
N HIS A 134 1.06 1.65 -17.71
CA HIS A 134 2.00 1.68 -18.84
C HIS A 134 1.51 2.65 -19.92
N ARG A 135 1.72 3.94 -19.70
CA ARG A 135 1.32 4.98 -20.65
C ARG A 135 2.23 5.04 -21.87
N ASP A 136 3.51 4.74 -21.68
CA ASP A 136 4.55 4.75 -22.70
C ASP A 136 5.42 3.49 -22.55
N PRO A 137 5.76 2.78 -23.66
CA PRO A 137 6.61 1.62 -23.59
C PRO A 137 8.02 1.92 -23.05
N HIS A 138 8.47 3.18 -23.13
CA HIS A 138 9.75 3.65 -22.57
C HIS A 138 9.66 4.03 -21.07
N GLY A 139 8.61 3.63 -20.38
CA GLY A 139 8.33 4.06 -19.00
C GLY A 139 9.39 3.71 -17.95
N GLY A 140 10.39 2.90 -18.28
CA GLY A 140 11.56 2.59 -17.44
C GLY A 140 11.30 1.56 -16.34
N ARG A 141 10.11 1.57 -15.70
CA ARG A 141 9.69 0.62 -14.65
C ARG A 141 8.44 -0.17 -15.03
N ASN A 142 8.14 -0.28 -16.31
CA ASN A 142 6.98 -1.04 -16.78
C ASN A 142 7.03 -2.52 -16.37
N PHE A 143 8.21 -3.10 -16.20
CA PHE A 143 8.39 -4.50 -15.81
C PHE A 143 7.74 -4.83 -14.45
N GLU A 144 7.60 -3.88 -13.55
CA GLU A 144 7.09 -4.14 -12.20
C GLU A 144 5.58 -3.88 -12.03
N SER A 145 4.88 -3.33 -13.03
CA SER A 145 3.45 -3.06 -12.98
C SER A 145 2.64 -3.88 -13.99
N PHE A 146 1.30 -3.72 -13.97
CA PHE A 146 0.37 -4.70 -14.55
C PHE A 146 -0.12 -4.39 -15.97
N GLY A 147 0.28 -3.27 -16.56
CA GLY A 147 -0.07 -2.92 -17.93
C GLY A 147 -0.77 -1.57 -18.08
N GLU A 148 -1.36 -1.36 -19.26
CA GLU A 148 -2.03 -0.12 -19.64
C GLU A 148 -3.53 -0.10 -19.30
N ASP A 149 -4.16 -1.26 -19.09
CA ASP A 149 -5.59 -1.33 -18.79
C ASP A 149 -5.87 -1.14 -17.30
N PRO A 150 -6.60 -0.07 -16.90
CA PRO A 150 -6.84 0.24 -15.49
C PRO A 150 -7.74 -0.81 -14.79
N TYR A 151 -8.63 -1.47 -15.52
CA TYR A 151 -9.49 -2.49 -14.93
C TYR A 151 -8.72 -3.78 -14.66
N LEU A 152 -7.94 -4.26 -15.62
CA LEU A 152 -7.10 -5.43 -15.46
C LEU A 152 -6.07 -5.21 -14.34
N ALA A 153 -5.43 -4.04 -14.32
CA ALA A 153 -4.51 -3.65 -13.24
C ALA A 153 -5.20 -3.66 -11.87
N ALA A 154 -6.43 -3.16 -11.79
CA ALA A 154 -7.22 -3.16 -10.55
C ALA A 154 -7.53 -4.59 -10.07
N ARG A 155 -8.00 -5.47 -10.95
CA ARG A 155 -8.32 -6.88 -10.57
C ARG A 155 -7.07 -7.64 -10.14
N THR A 156 -5.97 -7.44 -10.86
CA THR A 156 -4.66 -8.04 -10.55
C THR A 156 -4.14 -7.52 -9.20
N ALA A 157 -4.22 -6.21 -8.95
CA ALA A 157 -3.80 -5.60 -7.69
C ALA A 157 -4.57 -6.16 -6.48
N VAL A 158 -5.90 -6.28 -6.58
CA VAL A 158 -6.74 -6.85 -5.51
C VAL A 158 -6.32 -8.29 -5.19
N ALA A 159 -6.11 -9.12 -6.20
CA ALA A 159 -5.69 -10.50 -6.00
C ALA A 159 -4.31 -10.59 -5.36
N TYR A 160 -3.36 -9.79 -5.82
CA TYR A 160 -2.00 -9.72 -5.29
C TYR A 160 -2.00 -9.29 -3.82
N VAL A 161 -2.67 -8.18 -3.49
CA VAL A 161 -2.78 -7.65 -2.12
C VAL A 161 -3.38 -8.69 -1.17
N LYS A 162 -4.50 -9.31 -1.56
CA LYS A 162 -5.12 -10.37 -0.75
C LYS A 162 -4.21 -11.57 -0.56
N GLY A 163 -3.47 -11.95 -1.58
CA GLY A 163 -2.48 -13.02 -1.51
C GLY A 163 -1.38 -12.72 -0.50
N VAL A 164 -0.77 -11.54 -0.59
CA VAL A 164 0.27 -11.09 0.34
C VAL A 164 -0.25 -11.04 1.78
N GLN A 165 -1.37 -10.36 2.00
CA GLN A 165 -1.89 -10.13 3.34
C GLN A 165 -2.46 -11.40 4.00
N SER A 166 -2.79 -12.44 3.23
CA SER A 166 -3.19 -13.75 3.78
C SER A 166 -2.10 -14.44 4.61
N GLU A 167 -0.86 -14.02 4.47
CA GLU A 167 0.29 -14.53 5.23
C GLU A 167 0.75 -13.57 6.36
N ASN A 168 -0.09 -12.60 6.75
CA ASN A 168 0.25 -11.57 7.74
C ASN A 168 1.51 -10.76 7.38
N VAL A 169 1.64 -10.41 6.11
CA VAL A 169 2.62 -9.47 5.56
C VAL A 169 1.88 -8.27 5.03
N VAL A 170 2.35 -7.08 5.34
CA VAL A 170 1.76 -5.83 4.81
C VAL A 170 2.11 -5.70 3.35
N ALA A 171 1.10 -5.55 2.49
CA ALA A 171 1.28 -5.11 1.11
C ALA A 171 1.33 -3.59 1.05
N THR A 172 2.18 -3.03 0.17
CA THR A 172 2.29 -1.58 -0.07
C THR A 172 2.04 -1.29 -1.54
N THR A 173 0.83 -0.83 -1.87
CA THR A 173 0.51 -0.47 -3.27
C THR A 173 1.21 0.82 -3.68
N LYS A 174 1.93 0.82 -4.82
CA LYS A 174 2.80 1.91 -5.25
C LYS A 174 2.74 2.17 -6.76
N HIS A 175 3.16 3.33 -7.24
CA HIS A 175 3.52 4.57 -6.55
C HIS A 175 2.37 5.57 -6.74
N TYR A 176 1.78 6.05 -5.68
CA TYR A 176 0.60 6.91 -5.69
C TYR A 176 0.99 8.38 -5.85
N VAL A 177 0.76 9.05 -6.98
CA VAL A 177 0.09 8.62 -8.19
C VAL A 177 0.84 9.12 -9.45
N ALA A 178 0.59 8.47 -10.58
CA ALA A 178 1.03 8.91 -11.90
C ALA A 178 2.56 8.95 -12.12
N ASN A 179 3.32 8.08 -11.45
CA ASN A 179 4.72 7.82 -11.76
C ASN A 179 4.82 6.89 -12.98
N ASN A 180 4.59 7.44 -14.17
CA ASN A 180 4.51 6.68 -15.43
C ASN A 180 5.74 6.82 -16.31
N GLN A 181 6.78 7.49 -15.83
CA GLN A 181 8.08 7.66 -16.46
C GLN A 181 9.17 7.81 -15.41
N GLU A 182 10.38 7.40 -15.74
CA GLU A 182 11.54 7.54 -14.86
C GLU A 182 12.42 8.75 -15.20
N PHE A 183 12.30 9.27 -16.43
CA PHE A 183 12.98 10.48 -16.83
C PHE A 183 12.47 11.67 -15.98
N GLU A 184 13.41 12.31 -15.27
CA GLU A 184 13.15 13.42 -14.35
C GLU A 184 12.04 13.14 -13.30
N ARG A 185 11.87 11.90 -12.85
CA ARG A 185 10.81 11.50 -11.94
C ARG A 185 10.76 12.31 -10.64
N ASN A 186 11.91 12.85 -10.19
CA ASN A 186 11.98 13.64 -8.95
C ASN A 186 11.60 15.12 -9.14
N SER A 187 11.37 15.57 -10.38
CA SER A 187 11.12 16.99 -10.69
C SER A 187 9.90 17.24 -11.57
N ILE A 188 9.47 16.22 -12.33
CA ILE A 188 8.35 16.36 -13.26
C ILE A 188 7.04 16.72 -12.54
N ASP A 189 6.28 17.65 -13.14
CA ASP A 189 4.94 18.01 -12.67
C ASP A 189 3.87 17.41 -13.60
N VAL A 190 3.25 16.34 -13.15
CA VAL A 190 2.22 15.65 -13.92
C VAL A 190 0.92 16.43 -13.90
N ARG A 191 0.39 16.71 -15.10
CA ARG A 191 -0.87 17.42 -15.30
C ARG A 191 -1.83 16.60 -16.14
N VAL A 192 -2.89 16.14 -15.53
CA VAL A 192 -3.97 15.41 -16.18
C VAL A 192 -5.32 15.98 -15.74
N SER A 193 -6.36 15.79 -16.55
CA SER A 193 -7.73 16.16 -16.17
C SER A 193 -8.22 15.25 -15.01
N ASP A 194 -9.22 15.70 -14.26
CA ASP A 194 -9.85 14.88 -13.21
C ASP A 194 -10.45 13.60 -13.79
N ARG A 195 -11.01 13.69 -15.00
CA ARG A 195 -11.52 12.52 -15.69
C ARG A 195 -10.43 11.49 -15.93
N ALA A 196 -9.28 11.90 -16.50
CA ALA A 196 -8.17 11.00 -16.76
C ALA A 196 -7.58 10.44 -15.44
N LEU A 197 -7.45 11.29 -14.42
CA LEU A 197 -7.00 10.84 -13.10
C LEU A 197 -7.90 9.73 -12.56
N ARG A 198 -9.22 9.93 -12.57
CA ARG A 198 -10.19 9.02 -11.96
C ARG A 198 -10.51 7.78 -12.80
N GLU A 199 -10.40 7.86 -14.12
CA GLU A 199 -10.73 6.74 -15.00
C GLU A 199 -9.51 5.88 -15.35
N ILE A 200 -8.29 6.43 -15.30
CA ILE A 200 -7.06 5.75 -15.75
C ILE A 200 -6.07 5.51 -14.60
N TYR A 201 -5.70 6.56 -13.85
CA TYR A 201 -4.57 6.48 -12.92
C TYR A 201 -4.96 6.00 -11.52
N LEU A 202 -6.18 6.25 -11.07
CA LEU A 202 -6.65 5.92 -9.74
C LEU A 202 -7.33 4.54 -9.59
N PRO A 203 -7.93 3.91 -10.61
CA PRO A 203 -8.76 2.72 -10.41
C PRO A 203 -8.04 1.55 -9.71
N ALA A 204 -6.78 1.28 -10.04
CA ALA A 204 -6.02 0.21 -9.42
C ALA A 204 -5.72 0.48 -7.93
N PHE A 205 -5.42 1.72 -7.57
CA PHE A 205 -5.24 2.13 -6.16
C PHE A 205 -6.56 2.05 -5.40
N LYS A 206 -7.64 2.58 -5.97
CA LYS A 206 -8.96 2.53 -5.36
C LYS A 206 -9.40 1.10 -5.08
N ALA A 207 -9.23 0.21 -6.04
CA ALA A 207 -9.56 -1.20 -5.87
C ALA A 207 -8.67 -1.88 -4.80
N ALA A 208 -7.37 -1.58 -4.77
CA ALA A 208 -6.48 -2.09 -3.74
C ALA A 208 -6.90 -1.65 -2.34
N VAL A 209 -7.36 -0.40 -2.17
CA VAL A 209 -7.89 0.13 -0.91
C VAL A 209 -9.23 -0.50 -0.57
N GLN A 210 -10.24 -0.33 -1.41
CA GLN A 210 -11.63 -0.63 -1.07
C GLN A 210 -11.99 -2.11 -1.18
N GLU A 211 -11.34 -2.86 -2.06
CA GLU A 211 -11.62 -4.28 -2.28
C GLU A 211 -10.49 -5.20 -1.79
N GLY A 212 -9.24 -4.71 -1.90
CA GLY A 212 -8.04 -5.42 -1.43
C GLY A 212 -7.79 -5.24 0.06
N ASN A 213 -8.35 -4.20 0.68
CA ASN A 213 -8.05 -3.78 2.06
C ASN A 213 -6.53 -3.66 2.29
N VAL A 214 -5.85 -2.98 1.37
CA VAL A 214 -4.40 -2.81 1.46
C VAL A 214 -4.03 -2.01 2.70
N LEU A 215 -3.00 -2.46 3.41
CA LEU A 215 -2.58 -1.86 4.68
C LEU A 215 -1.57 -0.73 4.51
N SER A 216 -0.94 -0.60 3.32
CA SER A 216 -0.01 0.50 3.06
C SER A 216 -0.11 0.97 1.61
N VAL A 217 0.08 2.28 1.42
CA VAL A 217 0.18 2.94 0.11
C VAL A 217 1.44 3.81 0.12
N MET A 218 2.24 3.74 -0.96
CA MET A 218 3.44 4.54 -1.11
C MET A 218 3.22 5.67 -2.10
N GLY A 219 3.54 6.90 -1.69
CA GLY A 219 3.53 8.09 -2.55
C GLY A 219 4.58 8.03 -3.65
N ALA A 220 4.32 8.69 -4.76
CA ALA A 220 5.24 8.77 -5.89
C ALA A 220 6.26 9.91 -5.74
N TYR A 221 7.36 9.83 -6.50
CA TYR A 221 8.41 10.86 -6.52
C TYR A 221 7.95 12.17 -7.15
N ASN A 222 7.10 12.10 -8.17
CA ASN A 222 6.74 13.23 -9.01
C ASN A 222 5.82 14.23 -8.30
N ARG A 223 5.75 15.41 -8.88
CA ARG A 223 4.69 16.37 -8.57
C ARG A 223 3.42 16.00 -9.31
N PHE A 224 2.32 16.37 -8.70
CA PHE A 224 1.00 16.32 -9.32
C PHE A 224 0.32 17.67 -9.15
N ARG A 225 0.10 18.38 -10.26
CA ARG A 225 -0.49 19.73 -10.27
C ARG A 225 0.24 20.73 -9.36
N GLY A 226 1.58 20.71 -9.42
CA GLY A 226 2.46 21.65 -8.73
C GLY A 226 2.93 21.20 -7.35
N GLU A 227 2.32 20.18 -6.72
CA GLU A 227 2.71 19.70 -5.40
C GLU A 227 3.23 18.25 -5.47
N TYR A 228 4.25 17.90 -4.69
CA TYR A 228 4.79 16.54 -4.64
C TYR A 228 3.77 15.54 -4.09
N CYS A 229 3.66 14.36 -4.70
CA CYS A 229 2.69 13.35 -4.30
C CYS A 229 2.80 12.97 -2.82
N SER A 230 4.01 12.94 -2.26
CA SER A 230 4.25 12.62 -0.85
C SER A 230 3.59 13.59 0.14
N HIS A 231 3.24 14.80 -0.28
CA HIS A 231 2.56 15.77 0.57
C HIS A 231 1.52 16.61 -0.19
N ASN A 232 0.81 15.98 -1.09
CA ASN A 232 -0.29 16.58 -1.86
C ASN A 232 -1.61 16.34 -1.13
N ASP A 233 -2.15 17.40 -0.53
CA ASP A 233 -3.37 17.36 0.28
C ASP A 233 -4.57 16.74 -0.47
N TYR A 234 -4.79 17.19 -1.72
CA TYR A 234 -5.87 16.66 -2.57
C TYR A 234 -5.76 15.15 -2.82
N LEU A 235 -4.53 14.64 -3.04
CA LEU A 235 -4.34 13.21 -3.27
C LEU A 235 -4.47 12.40 -1.98
N VAL A 236 -3.84 12.88 -0.91
CA VAL A 236 -3.70 12.09 0.32
C VAL A 236 -4.94 12.21 1.21
N ASN A 237 -5.37 13.43 1.51
CA ASN A 237 -6.51 13.63 2.39
C ASN A 237 -7.83 13.50 1.63
N ASP A 238 -8.08 14.33 0.60
CA ASP A 238 -9.41 14.35 -0.04
C ASP A 238 -9.74 13.02 -0.73
N ILE A 239 -8.78 12.43 -1.49
CA ILE A 239 -9.06 11.22 -2.27
C ILE A 239 -8.78 9.95 -1.48
N LEU A 240 -7.53 9.77 -0.99
CA LEU A 240 -7.12 8.50 -0.40
C LEU A 240 -7.80 8.26 0.95
N LYS A 241 -7.70 9.23 1.88
CA LYS A 241 -8.21 9.08 3.25
C LYS A 241 -9.72 9.34 3.33
N ASP A 242 -10.21 10.46 2.83
CA ASP A 242 -11.62 10.84 3.02
C ASP A 242 -12.56 10.15 2.02
N GLU A 243 -12.30 10.24 0.69
CA GLU A 243 -13.21 9.65 -0.31
C GLU A 243 -13.19 8.13 -0.29
N TRP A 244 -11.99 7.50 -0.14
CA TRP A 244 -11.88 6.04 -0.17
C TRP A 244 -11.91 5.38 1.19
N GLY A 245 -11.79 6.15 2.28
CA GLY A 245 -11.78 5.63 3.63
C GLY A 245 -10.52 4.83 3.96
N PHE A 246 -9.34 5.26 3.47
CA PHE A 246 -8.10 4.56 3.75
C PHE A 246 -7.62 4.83 5.17
N GLU A 247 -7.60 3.80 5.99
CA GLU A 247 -7.15 3.82 7.39
C GLU A 247 -5.74 3.23 7.59
N GLY A 248 -5.07 2.82 6.50
CA GLY A 248 -3.74 2.24 6.56
C GLY A 248 -2.61 3.27 6.56
N LEU A 249 -1.38 2.80 6.39
CA LEU A 249 -0.16 3.61 6.39
C LEU A 249 0.07 4.26 5.03
N TYR A 250 0.08 5.60 4.95
CA TYR A 250 0.58 6.32 3.79
C TYR A 250 2.05 6.70 4.00
N MET A 251 2.95 6.08 3.23
CA MET A 251 4.38 6.32 3.32
C MET A 251 4.92 7.06 2.11
N SER A 252 6.03 7.78 2.28
CA SER A 252 6.76 8.34 1.14
C SER A 252 7.53 7.25 0.38
N ASP A 253 7.84 7.48 -0.88
CA ASP A 253 8.98 6.82 -1.51
C ASP A 253 10.29 7.38 -0.92
N TRP A 254 11.42 6.70 -1.15
CA TRP A 254 12.72 7.06 -0.54
C TRP A 254 13.18 8.43 -0.97
N SER A 255 13.39 9.32 0.01
CA SER A 255 13.75 10.73 -0.21
C SER A 255 12.74 11.52 -1.06
N ALA A 256 11.48 11.10 -1.11
CA ALA A 256 10.42 11.77 -1.88
C ALA A 256 9.77 12.94 -1.12
N VAL A 257 10.05 13.11 0.16
CA VAL A 257 9.56 14.25 0.93
C VAL A 257 10.48 15.45 0.71
N ASN A 258 9.92 16.49 0.09
CA ASN A 258 10.65 17.74 -0.20
C ASN A 258 10.34 18.85 0.81
N ASN A 259 9.37 18.64 1.69
CA ASN A 259 8.98 19.57 2.75
C ASN A 259 8.33 18.82 3.90
N THR A 260 9.06 18.58 4.96
CA THR A 260 8.63 17.83 6.15
C THR A 260 7.39 18.45 6.82
N MET A 261 7.30 19.78 6.89
CA MET A 261 6.12 20.44 7.48
C MET A 261 4.85 20.22 6.65
N LYS A 262 4.97 20.18 5.32
CA LYS A 262 3.83 19.83 4.47
C LYS A 262 3.49 18.35 4.58
N ALA A 263 4.46 17.46 4.63
CA ALA A 263 4.24 16.04 4.81
C ALA A 263 3.46 15.77 6.11
N LEU A 264 3.90 16.35 7.21
CA LEU A 264 3.21 16.27 8.50
C LEU A 264 1.77 16.81 8.45
N LYS A 265 1.57 17.95 7.76
CA LYS A 265 0.27 18.60 7.67
C LYS A 265 -0.70 17.88 6.73
N TYR A 266 -0.20 17.34 5.64
CA TYR A 266 -0.99 16.79 4.56
C TYR A 266 -0.98 15.25 4.49
N GLY A 267 -0.74 14.60 5.64
CA GLY A 267 -1.13 13.25 5.88
C GLY A 267 -0.13 12.16 5.50
N THR A 268 1.16 12.49 5.33
CA THR A 268 2.22 11.48 5.28
C THR A 268 2.43 10.89 6.68
N ASP A 269 2.22 9.59 6.81
CA ASP A 269 2.30 8.91 8.10
C ASP A 269 3.74 8.42 8.38
N LEU A 270 4.53 8.13 7.33
CA LEU A 270 5.90 7.65 7.45
C LEU A 270 6.78 8.21 6.32
N GLU A 271 7.81 8.95 6.68
CA GLU A 271 8.86 9.44 5.76
C GLU A 271 10.00 8.44 5.68
N MET A 272 10.37 8.00 4.46
CA MET A 272 11.45 7.06 4.21
C MET A 272 12.61 7.69 3.44
N GLY A 273 13.87 7.40 3.85
CA GLY A 273 15.09 7.87 3.18
C GLY A 273 15.82 9.00 3.83
#